data_34b9465b8acd8050516849ec207434dc
#
_entry.id   34b9465b8acd8050516849ec207434dc
#
_cell.length_a   1.000
_cell.length_b   1.000
_cell.length_c   1.000
_cell.angle_alpha   90.00
_cell.angle_beta   90.00
_cell.angle_gamma   90.00
#
_symmetry.space_group_name_H-M   'P 1'
#
loop_
_entity.id
_entity.type
_entity.pdbx_description
1 polymer ?
#
loop_
_entity_poly.entity_id
_entity_poly.type
_entity_poly.pdbx_seq_one_letter_code
_entity_poly.pdbx_strand_id
1 'polypeptide(L)'
;MPESTSAGMCVSGKGMTDMKIIGITGGVGAGKSQVLEYLRRRQGCRVIIADQVAHALEEPGGVCLEQIVDLLGREILTADGSIDKGKMASRIFGDEKLLAQVNGIVHPAVKREICRVIEEERKAGRLRYLFIEAALLIEDGYEQIVDEMWYIHAKEQIRRQRLKESRHYPDEKIDRIMQGQLSEAEFYRHCPVVIENNDTMESVYRQIEEKLGEDLWQKQ
;
A
#
# COMPACT_ATOMS: atom_id res chain seq x y z
N MET A 1 36.22 -1.96 -8.95
CA MET A 1 35.59 -2.04 -7.62
C MET A 1 34.38 -1.13 -7.67
N PRO A 2 33.12 -1.64 -7.80
CA PRO A 2 31.95 -0.79 -7.67
C PRO A 2 31.62 -0.64 -6.18
N GLU A 3 31.51 0.61 -5.75
CA GLU A 3 31.10 0.98 -4.41
C GLU A 3 29.66 0.52 -4.15
N SER A 4 29.51 -0.23 -3.07
CA SER A 4 28.21 -0.65 -2.54
C SER A 4 27.48 0.58 -2.03
N THR A 5 26.53 1.08 -2.80
CA THR A 5 25.58 2.10 -2.36
C THR A 5 24.69 1.49 -1.28
N SER A 6 25.02 1.78 -0.03
CA SER A 6 24.21 1.49 1.13
C SER A 6 22.80 2.06 0.93
N ALA A 7 21.82 1.19 0.75
CA ALA A 7 20.42 1.56 0.82
C ALA A 7 20.19 2.17 2.20
N GLY A 8 19.83 3.45 2.23
CA GLY A 8 19.56 4.18 3.46
C GLY A 8 18.47 3.45 4.25
N MET A 9 18.87 2.72 5.27
CA MET A 9 17.97 2.11 6.23
C MET A 9 17.22 3.22 6.94
N CYS A 10 15.89 3.19 6.85
CA CYS A 10 15.01 4.00 7.68
C CYS A 10 15.18 3.49 9.13
N VAL A 11 16.15 4.08 9.86
CA VAL A 11 16.43 3.69 11.25
C VAL A 11 15.30 4.27 12.10
N SER A 12 14.63 3.45 12.86
CA SER A 12 13.69 3.83 13.90
C SER A 12 14.42 4.64 15.00
N GLY A 13 14.61 5.94 14.74
CA GLY A 13 15.07 6.89 15.71
C GLY A 13 13.97 7.17 16.73
N LYS A 14 14.01 6.52 17.89
CA LYS A 14 13.25 6.93 19.07
C LYS A 14 13.76 8.31 19.49
N GLY A 15 13.01 9.35 19.13
CA GLY A 15 13.32 10.72 19.53
C GLY A 15 12.29 11.71 18.97
N MET A 16 11.39 12.16 19.82
CA MET A 16 10.69 13.43 19.78
C MET A 16 9.48 13.66 18.86
N THR A 17 8.77 12.65 18.44
CA THR A 17 7.30 12.70 18.27
C THR A 17 6.77 11.27 18.27
N ASP A 18 5.71 11.02 19.04
CA ASP A 18 5.14 9.69 19.30
C ASP A 18 4.23 9.22 18.12
N MET A 19 4.59 9.56 16.89
CA MET A 19 3.84 9.17 15.69
C MET A 19 4.05 7.69 15.42
N LYS A 20 2.98 6.90 15.55
CA LYS A 20 2.96 5.47 15.23
C LYS A 20 2.68 5.25 13.74
N ILE A 21 3.48 4.40 13.11
CA ILE A 21 3.35 4.03 11.70
C ILE A 21 2.71 2.66 11.61
N ILE A 22 1.59 2.56 10.92
CA ILE A 22 0.80 1.33 10.82
C ILE A 22 0.67 0.92 9.36
N GLY A 23 1.12 -0.29 9.04
CA GLY A 23 0.92 -0.90 7.73
C GLY A 23 -0.46 -1.56 7.66
N ILE A 24 -1.21 -1.31 6.60
CA ILE A 24 -2.53 -1.90 6.37
C ILE A 24 -2.46 -2.80 5.13
N THR A 25 -2.78 -4.07 5.32
CA THR A 25 -2.87 -5.05 4.24
C THR A 25 -4.16 -5.87 4.32
N GLY A 26 -4.37 -6.74 3.35
CA GLY A 26 -5.52 -7.65 3.30
C GLY A 26 -5.92 -7.97 1.87
N GLY A 27 -6.63 -9.06 1.69
CA GLY A 27 -7.01 -9.57 0.39
C GLY A 27 -7.93 -8.61 -0.40
N VAL A 28 -7.98 -8.79 -1.70
CA VAL A 28 -8.93 -8.06 -2.57
C VAL A 28 -10.36 -8.37 -2.12
N GLY A 29 -11.20 -7.35 -2.04
CA GLY A 29 -12.57 -7.48 -1.53
C GLY A 29 -12.69 -7.43 0.00
N ALA A 30 -11.60 -7.34 0.76
CA ALA A 30 -11.64 -7.25 2.23
C ALA A 30 -12.18 -5.92 2.78
N GLY A 31 -12.31 -4.86 1.94
CA GLY A 31 -12.87 -3.58 2.34
C GLY A 31 -11.83 -2.55 2.83
N LYS A 32 -10.55 -2.74 2.51
CA LYS A 32 -9.47 -1.79 2.87
C LYS A 32 -9.81 -0.35 2.53
N SER A 33 -10.35 -0.08 1.35
CA SER A 33 -10.65 1.28 0.90
C SER A 33 -11.58 2.02 1.84
N GLN A 34 -12.59 1.36 2.42
CA GLN A 34 -13.52 1.96 3.39
C GLN A 34 -12.81 2.24 4.72
N VAL A 35 -11.93 1.35 5.17
CA VAL A 35 -11.09 1.56 6.36
C VAL A 35 -10.18 2.77 6.16
N LEU A 36 -9.49 2.85 5.01
CA LEU A 36 -8.59 3.95 4.70
C LEU A 36 -9.32 5.29 4.62
N GLU A 37 -10.51 5.31 4.03
CA GLU A 37 -11.35 6.51 3.96
C GLU A 37 -11.82 6.96 5.36
N TYR A 38 -12.17 6.02 6.22
CA TYR A 38 -12.49 6.30 7.61
C TYR A 38 -11.29 6.93 8.35
N LEU A 39 -10.10 6.37 8.21
CA LEU A 39 -8.88 6.86 8.84
C LEU A 39 -8.46 8.25 8.32
N ARG A 40 -8.64 8.52 7.03
CA ARG A 40 -8.33 9.84 6.41
C ARG A 40 -9.13 10.99 7.02
N ARG A 41 -10.35 10.72 7.46
CA ARG A 41 -11.22 11.74 8.07
C ARG A 41 -10.88 12.04 9.52
N ARG A 42 -9.93 11.32 10.12
CA ARG A 42 -9.59 11.47 11.52
C ARG A 42 -8.44 12.46 11.71
N GLN A 43 -8.63 13.35 12.68
CA GLN A 43 -7.61 14.35 13.03
C GLN A 43 -6.35 13.65 13.58
N GLY A 44 -5.17 14.13 13.19
CA GLY A 44 -3.91 13.54 13.60
C GLY A 44 -3.58 12.21 12.89
N CYS A 45 -4.36 11.83 11.86
CA CYS A 45 -4.11 10.68 11.02
C CYS A 45 -3.76 11.10 9.59
N ARG A 46 -2.79 10.40 8.98
CA ARG A 46 -2.47 10.49 7.55
C ARG A 46 -2.46 9.10 6.94
N VAL A 47 -2.97 8.98 5.72
CA VAL A 47 -2.97 7.72 4.96
C VAL A 47 -2.13 7.90 3.71
N ILE A 48 -1.18 7.01 3.50
CA ILE A 48 -0.39 6.86 2.28
C ILE A 48 -0.82 5.57 1.60
N ILE A 49 -1.13 5.65 0.31
CA ILE A 49 -1.40 4.49 -0.55
C ILE A 49 -0.22 4.33 -1.49
N ALA A 50 0.51 3.23 -1.40
CA ALA A 50 1.72 2.98 -2.17
C ALA A 50 1.49 3.05 -3.68
N ASP A 51 0.35 2.55 -4.17
CA ASP A 51 -0.02 2.63 -5.59
C ASP A 51 -0.19 4.09 -6.08
N GLN A 52 -0.66 5.00 -5.22
CA GLN A 52 -0.77 6.43 -5.56
C GLN A 52 0.62 7.08 -5.59
N VAL A 53 1.51 6.68 -4.69
CA VAL A 53 2.91 7.13 -4.69
C VAL A 53 3.60 6.64 -5.96
N ALA A 54 3.46 5.35 -6.31
CA ALA A 54 4.01 4.78 -7.54
C ALA A 54 3.55 5.58 -8.76
N HIS A 55 2.25 5.83 -8.87
CA HIS A 55 1.69 6.61 -9.97
C HIS A 55 2.30 8.02 -10.07
N ALA A 56 2.44 8.73 -8.95
CA ALA A 56 3.07 10.05 -8.95
C ALA A 56 4.55 10.01 -9.37
N LEU A 57 5.27 8.94 -9.05
CA LEU A 57 6.66 8.75 -9.47
C LEU A 57 6.81 8.34 -10.95
N GLU A 58 5.75 7.86 -11.58
CA GLU A 58 5.64 7.47 -12.98
C GLU A 58 5.16 8.62 -13.89
N GLU A 59 4.61 9.70 -13.33
CA GLU A 59 4.14 10.86 -14.08
C GLU A 59 5.30 11.71 -14.65
N PRO A 60 5.05 12.59 -15.64
CA PRO A 60 6.04 13.52 -16.16
C PRO A 60 6.72 14.33 -15.05
N GLY A 61 8.05 14.21 -14.95
CA GLY A 61 8.85 14.77 -13.88
C GLY A 61 9.07 13.83 -12.68
N GLY A 62 8.41 12.68 -12.63
CA GLY A 62 8.63 11.64 -11.63
C GLY A 62 9.94 10.88 -11.89
N VAL A 63 10.56 10.40 -10.80
CA VAL A 63 11.90 9.77 -10.84
C VAL A 63 11.93 8.40 -11.52
N CYS A 64 10.78 7.75 -11.71
CA CYS A 64 10.69 6.43 -12.35
C CYS A 64 10.46 6.52 -13.85
N LEU A 65 9.89 7.62 -14.36
CA LEU A 65 9.45 7.72 -15.75
C LEU A 65 10.57 7.43 -16.74
N GLU A 66 11.69 8.12 -16.63
CA GLU A 66 12.81 7.96 -17.59
C GLU A 66 13.36 6.54 -17.58
N GLN A 67 13.55 5.95 -16.40
CA GLN A 67 14.06 4.58 -16.26
C GLN A 67 13.11 3.53 -16.86
N ILE A 68 11.79 3.73 -16.70
CA ILE A 68 10.78 2.86 -17.29
C ILE A 68 10.77 3.02 -18.82
N VAL A 69 10.89 4.24 -19.33
CA VAL A 69 10.96 4.54 -20.78
C VAL A 69 12.23 3.96 -21.39
N ASP A 70 13.37 4.05 -20.71
CA ASP A 70 14.62 3.46 -21.18
C ASP A 70 14.53 1.92 -21.26
N LEU A 71 13.77 1.30 -20.34
CA LEU A 71 13.57 -0.13 -20.30
C LEU A 71 12.54 -0.63 -21.34
N LEU A 72 11.41 0.06 -21.46
CA LEU A 72 10.25 -0.41 -22.23
C LEU A 72 10.12 0.23 -23.63
N GLY A 73 10.85 1.33 -23.90
CA GLY A 73 10.77 2.11 -25.12
C GLY A 73 9.76 3.29 -25.03
N ARG A 74 9.96 4.26 -25.89
CA ARG A 74 9.11 5.49 -25.92
C ARG A 74 7.69 5.24 -26.42
N GLU A 75 7.44 4.12 -27.04
CA GLU A 75 6.13 3.71 -27.54
C GLU A 75 5.08 3.53 -26.45
N ILE A 76 5.50 3.36 -25.19
CA ILE A 76 4.59 3.31 -24.05
C ILE A 76 4.03 4.67 -23.66
N LEU A 77 4.53 5.77 -24.23
CA LEU A 77 4.08 7.11 -23.88
C LEU A 77 2.83 7.52 -24.66
N THR A 78 2.04 8.38 -24.04
CA THR A 78 0.99 9.19 -24.63
C THR A 78 1.59 10.47 -25.27
N ALA A 79 0.78 11.25 -25.96
CA ALA A 79 1.23 12.46 -26.62
C ALA A 79 1.68 13.58 -25.64
N ASP A 80 1.18 13.55 -24.40
CA ASP A 80 1.54 14.47 -23.32
C ASP A 80 2.76 14.02 -22.48
N GLY A 81 3.35 12.87 -22.85
CA GLY A 81 4.53 12.32 -22.18
C GLY A 81 4.26 11.46 -20.96
N SER A 82 3.00 11.19 -20.62
CA SER A 82 2.62 10.27 -19.54
C SER A 82 2.70 8.81 -20.01
N ILE A 83 2.76 7.87 -19.09
CA ILE A 83 2.73 6.43 -19.42
C ILE A 83 1.30 6.01 -19.77
N ASP A 84 1.12 5.46 -20.98
CA ASP A 84 -0.08 4.71 -21.35
C ASP A 84 -0.08 3.34 -20.68
N LYS A 85 -0.90 3.20 -19.64
CA LYS A 85 -1.00 1.96 -18.84
C LYS A 85 -1.36 0.73 -19.68
N GLY A 86 -2.15 0.90 -20.73
CA GLY A 86 -2.53 -0.19 -21.63
C GLY A 86 -1.35 -0.66 -22.48
N LYS A 87 -0.58 0.26 -23.06
CA LYS A 87 0.63 -0.04 -23.82
C LYS A 87 1.70 -0.66 -22.92
N MET A 88 1.92 -0.08 -21.74
CA MET A 88 2.86 -0.63 -20.77
C MET A 88 2.47 -2.06 -20.37
N ALA A 89 1.20 -2.28 -19.99
CA ALA A 89 0.70 -3.61 -19.64
C ALA A 89 0.87 -4.61 -20.79
N SER A 90 0.55 -4.20 -22.01
CA SER A 90 0.74 -5.05 -23.21
C SER A 90 2.22 -5.39 -23.46
N ARG A 91 3.12 -4.45 -23.17
CA ARG A 91 4.57 -4.63 -23.37
C ARG A 91 5.17 -5.60 -22.34
N ILE A 92 4.63 -5.61 -21.12
CA ILE A 92 5.10 -6.48 -20.01
C ILE A 92 4.38 -7.85 -20.06
N PHE A 93 3.22 -7.92 -20.71
CA PHE A 93 2.37 -9.12 -20.68
C PHE A 93 3.13 -10.35 -21.17
N GLY A 94 3.20 -11.39 -20.31
CA GLY A 94 3.88 -12.65 -20.60
C GLY A 94 5.42 -12.62 -20.45
N ASP A 95 5.99 -11.49 -20.05
CA ASP A 95 7.44 -11.36 -19.78
C ASP A 95 7.68 -11.08 -18.28
N GLU A 96 7.83 -12.16 -17.51
CA GLU A 96 8.09 -12.08 -16.06
C GLU A 96 9.40 -11.35 -15.73
N LYS A 97 10.41 -11.45 -16.59
CA LYS A 97 11.70 -10.77 -16.39
C LYS A 97 11.53 -9.25 -16.55
N LEU A 98 10.80 -8.85 -17.56
CA LEU A 98 10.53 -7.44 -17.81
C LEU A 98 9.66 -6.83 -16.69
N LEU A 99 8.65 -7.57 -16.23
CA LEU A 99 7.86 -7.18 -15.07
C LEU A 99 8.73 -7.03 -13.81
N ALA A 100 9.64 -7.98 -13.55
CA ALA A 100 10.56 -7.91 -12.41
C ALA A 100 11.51 -6.69 -12.50
N GLN A 101 11.96 -6.32 -13.71
CA GLN A 101 12.78 -5.13 -13.91
C GLN A 101 12.00 -3.84 -13.65
N VAL A 102 10.76 -3.72 -14.11
CA VAL A 102 9.89 -2.57 -13.80
C VAL A 102 9.65 -2.48 -12.30
N ASN A 103 9.30 -3.58 -11.65
CA ASN A 103 9.13 -3.62 -10.19
C ASN A 103 10.42 -3.24 -9.45
N GLY A 104 11.59 -3.64 -9.96
CA GLY A 104 12.90 -3.27 -9.44
C GLY A 104 13.21 -1.76 -9.52
N ILE A 105 12.57 -1.03 -10.42
CA ILE A 105 12.64 0.44 -10.52
C ILE A 105 11.65 1.07 -9.54
N VAL A 106 10.39 0.63 -9.60
CA VAL A 106 9.27 1.32 -8.93
C VAL A 106 9.25 1.05 -7.42
N HIS A 107 9.35 -0.21 -6.97
CA HIS A 107 9.20 -0.53 -5.54
C HIS A 107 10.25 0.17 -4.64
N PRO A 108 11.56 0.19 -4.99
CA PRO A 108 12.53 0.92 -4.18
C PRO A 108 12.29 2.44 -4.18
N ALA A 109 11.83 3.00 -5.30
CA ALA A 109 11.52 4.43 -5.39
C ALA A 109 10.32 4.80 -4.50
N VAL A 110 9.26 4.00 -4.52
CA VAL A 110 8.08 4.16 -3.65
C VAL A 110 8.49 4.09 -2.18
N LYS A 111 9.29 3.10 -1.79
CA LYS A 111 9.78 3.00 -0.40
C LYS A 111 10.58 4.22 0.03
N ARG A 112 11.49 4.70 -0.81
CA ARG A 112 12.27 5.92 -0.49
C ARG A 112 11.36 7.13 -0.30
N GLU A 113 10.37 7.30 -1.16
CA GLU A 113 9.43 8.41 -1.06
C GLU A 113 8.56 8.31 0.19
N ILE A 114 8.08 7.11 0.53
CA ILE A 114 7.33 6.87 1.78
C ILE A 114 8.21 7.19 3.00
N CYS A 115 9.45 6.73 3.05
CA CYS A 115 10.39 7.06 4.13
C CYS A 115 10.63 8.57 4.24
N ARG A 116 10.79 9.27 3.11
CA ARG A 116 10.93 10.73 3.08
C ARG A 116 9.71 11.42 3.72
N VAL A 117 8.50 11.00 3.35
CA VAL A 117 7.25 11.54 3.93
C VAL A 117 7.14 11.24 5.42
N ILE A 118 7.53 10.04 5.87
CA ILE A 118 7.55 9.67 7.30
C ILE A 118 8.44 10.64 8.09
N GLU A 119 9.64 10.92 7.59
CA GLU A 119 10.57 11.83 8.27
C GLU A 119 10.06 13.27 8.30
N GLU A 120 9.42 13.73 7.24
CA GLU A 120 8.80 15.05 7.20
C GLU A 120 7.67 15.18 8.22
N GLU A 121 6.80 14.17 8.33
CA GLU A 121 5.71 14.19 9.30
C GLU A 121 6.20 14.06 10.75
N ARG A 122 7.25 13.27 10.97
CA ARG A 122 7.92 13.23 12.29
C ARG A 122 8.46 14.59 12.70
N LYS A 123 9.13 15.31 11.80
CA LYS A 123 9.65 16.67 12.04
C LYS A 123 8.53 17.67 12.27
N ALA A 124 7.42 17.53 11.54
CA ALA A 124 6.25 18.41 11.69
C ALA A 124 5.50 18.20 13.03
N GLY A 125 5.56 17.00 13.60
CA GLY A 125 5.03 16.69 14.93
C GLY A 125 3.51 16.83 15.08
N ARG A 126 2.75 16.76 13.99
CA ARG A 126 1.31 17.01 13.97
C ARG A 126 0.47 15.74 13.97
N LEU A 127 1.07 14.62 13.56
CA LEU A 127 0.39 13.37 13.44
C LEU A 127 0.64 12.47 14.66
N ARG A 128 -0.39 11.74 15.04
CA ARG A 128 -0.33 10.62 15.98
C ARG A 128 -0.15 9.30 15.25
N TYR A 129 -0.79 9.17 14.08
CA TYR A 129 -0.77 7.95 13.28
C TYR A 129 -0.52 8.26 11.81
N LEU A 130 0.34 7.47 11.21
CA LEU A 130 0.55 7.42 9.78
C LEU A 130 0.28 6.00 9.31
N PHE A 131 -0.68 5.84 8.40
CA PHE A 131 -1.08 4.57 7.85
C PHE A 131 -0.49 4.40 6.46
N ILE A 132 0.07 3.24 6.16
CA ILE A 132 0.63 2.89 4.86
C ILE A 132 -0.14 1.68 4.32
N GLU A 133 -0.77 1.82 3.17
CA GLU A 133 -1.38 0.70 2.45
C GLU A 133 -0.56 0.37 1.21
N ALA A 134 -0.22 -0.91 1.08
CA ALA A 134 0.39 -1.46 -0.12
C ALA A 134 -0.15 -2.85 -0.40
N ALA A 135 -0.32 -3.18 -1.69
CA ALA A 135 -0.79 -4.50 -2.10
C ALA A 135 0.21 -5.61 -1.72
N LEU A 136 1.51 -5.32 -1.78
CA LEU A 136 2.61 -6.23 -1.46
C LEU A 136 3.33 -5.82 -0.16
N LEU A 137 2.57 -5.38 0.85
CA LEU A 137 3.11 -4.83 2.10
C LEU A 137 4.07 -5.81 2.81
N ILE A 138 3.71 -7.09 2.82
CA ILE A 138 4.49 -8.16 3.46
C ILE A 138 5.66 -8.55 2.56
N GLU A 139 5.38 -8.85 1.30
CA GLU A 139 6.36 -9.34 0.30
C GLU A 139 7.48 -8.33 0.07
N ASP A 140 7.15 -7.07 0.10
CA ASP A 140 8.12 -5.97 -0.04
C ASP A 140 8.84 -5.59 1.26
N GLY A 141 8.58 -6.30 2.37
CA GLY A 141 9.28 -6.11 3.65
C GLY A 141 9.01 -4.75 4.30
N TYR A 142 7.77 -4.28 4.26
CA TYR A 142 7.39 -3.03 4.95
C TYR A 142 7.43 -3.16 6.48
N GLU A 143 7.51 -4.36 7.04
CA GLU A 143 7.73 -4.59 8.47
C GLU A 143 8.97 -3.88 9.02
N GLN A 144 9.94 -3.53 8.15
CA GLN A 144 11.12 -2.75 8.54
C GLN A 144 10.86 -1.24 8.63
N ILE A 145 9.71 -0.78 8.14
CA ILE A 145 9.34 0.64 8.04
C ILE A 145 8.22 0.99 9.03
N VAL A 146 7.31 0.05 9.26
CA VAL A 146 6.13 0.25 10.12
C VAL A 146 6.37 -0.26 11.54
N ASP A 147 5.69 0.34 12.52
CA ASP A 147 5.75 -0.10 13.92
C ASP A 147 4.80 -1.28 14.17
N GLU A 148 3.75 -1.41 13.36
CA GLU A 148 2.74 -2.45 13.49
C GLU A 148 2.07 -2.74 12.14
N MET A 149 1.66 -3.98 11.92
CA MET A 149 0.93 -4.39 10.72
C MET A 149 -0.49 -4.83 11.06
N TRP A 150 -1.46 -4.30 10.31
CA TRP A 150 -2.88 -4.59 10.46
C TRP A 150 -3.39 -5.37 9.24
N TYR A 151 -4.02 -6.51 9.51
CA TYR A 151 -4.71 -7.32 8.52
C TYR A 151 -6.20 -6.99 8.52
N ILE A 152 -6.70 -6.40 7.44
CA ILE A 152 -8.15 -6.28 7.23
C ILE A 152 -8.65 -7.60 6.68
N HIS A 153 -9.31 -8.37 7.54
CA HIS A 153 -9.81 -9.69 7.23
C HIS A 153 -11.29 -9.65 6.83
N ALA A 154 -11.64 -10.39 5.79
CA ALA A 154 -13.02 -10.76 5.48
C ALA A 154 -13.03 -12.17 4.90
N LYS A 155 -14.00 -12.99 5.32
CA LYS A 155 -14.19 -14.36 4.83
C LYS A 155 -14.26 -14.39 3.31
N GLU A 156 -13.70 -15.43 2.70
CA GLU A 156 -13.64 -15.57 1.24
C GLU A 156 -14.99 -15.36 0.57
N GLN A 157 -16.06 -15.96 1.12
CA GLN A 157 -17.41 -15.83 0.58
C GLN A 157 -17.89 -14.35 0.51
N ILE A 158 -17.59 -13.57 1.55
CA ILE A 158 -17.93 -12.15 1.62
C ILE A 158 -17.09 -11.35 0.60
N ARG A 159 -15.80 -11.64 0.49
CA ARG A 159 -14.93 -11.02 -0.49
C ARG A 159 -15.40 -11.29 -1.91
N ARG A 160 -15.76 -12.53 -2.24
CA ARG A 160 -16.32 -12.94 -3.53
C ARG A 160 -17.61 -12.17 -3.86
N GLN A 161 -18.53 -12.13 -2.90
CA GLN A 161 -19.79 -11.41 -3.08
C GLN A 161 -19.52 -9.92 -3.38
N ARG A 162 -18.70 -9.26 -2.58
CA ARG A 162 -18.31 -7.84 -2.78
C ARG A 162 -17.67 -7.58 -4.14
N LEU A 163 -16.82 -8.50 -4.62
CA LEU A 163 -16.19 -8.35 -5.94
C LEU A 163 -17.18 -8.53 -7.09
N LYS A 164 -18.16 -9.43 -6.96
CA LYS A 164 -19.26 -9.58 -7.93
C LYS A 164 -20.13 -8.34 -7.97
N GLU A 165 -20.56 -7.83 -6.81
CA GLU A 165 -21.47 -6.70 -6.70
C GLU A 165 -20.82 -5.37 -7.13
N SER A 166 -19.60 -5.08 -6.65
CA SER A 166 -18.97 -3.77 -6.85
C SER A 166 -18.13 -3.66 -8.13
N ARG A 167 -17.60 -4.78 -8.62
CA ARG A 167 -16.69 -4.80 -9.78
C ARG A 167 -17.18 -5.66 -10.94
N HIS A 168 -18.30 -6.36 -10.77
CA HIS A 168 -18.88 -7.27 -11.75
C HIS A 168 -17.88 -8.33 -12.27
N TYR A 169 -16.99 -8.80 -11.38
CA TYR A 169 -15.99 -9.79 -11.75
C TYR A 169 -16.63 -11.19 -11.85
N PRO A 170 -16.37 -11.95 -12.93
CA PRO A 170 -16.76 -13.35 -13.02
C PRO A 170 -15.93 -14.23 -12.07
N ASP A 171 -16.45 -15.42 -11.73
CA ASP A 171 -15.82 -16.33 -10.76
C ASP A 171 -14.38 -16.69 -11.14
N GLU A 172 -14.11 -16.98 -12.41
CA GLU A 172 -12.76 -17.35 -12.88
C GLU A 172 -11.74 -16.22 -12.67
N LYS A 173 -12.16 -14.96 -12.78
CA LYS A 173 -11.30 -13.81 -12.49
C LYS A 173 -11.06 -13.68 -11.00
N ILE A 174 -12.09 -13.89 -10.18
CA ILE A 174 -11.99 -13.86 -8.71
C ILE A 174 -11.04 -14.96 -8.23
N ASP A 175 -11.19 -16.19 -8.73
CA ASP A 175 -10.33 -17.32 -8.38
C ASP A 175 -8.86 -17.02 -8.70
N ARG A 176 -8.57 -16.51 -9.88
CA ARG A 176 -7.22 -16.14 -10.28
C ARG A 176 -6.61 -15.07 -9.39
N ILE A 177 -7.38 -14.04 -9.03
CA ILE A 177 -6.93 -12.97 -8.13
C ILE A 177 -6.63 -13.55 -6.74
N MET A 178 -7.51 -14.40 -6.20
CA MET A 178 -7.35 -14.97 -4.87
C MET A 178 -6.19 -15.96 -4.80
N GLN A 179 -5.97 -16.77 -5.83
CA GLN A 179 -4.82 -17.68 -5.93
C GLN A 179 -3.47 -16.95 -5.99
N GLY A 180 -3.44 -15.74 -6.55
CA GLY A 180 -2.22 -14.91 -6.62
C GLY A 180 -1.93 -14.11 -5.34
N GLN A 181 -2.73 -14.26 -4.28
CA GLN A 181 -2.51 -13.55 -3.01
C GLN A 181 -1.86 -14.47 -1.96
N LEU A 182 -1.26 -13.88 -0.95
CA LEU A 182 -0.82 -14.60 0.24
C LEU A 182 -1.97 -15.37 0.87
N SER A 183 -1.65 -16.52 1.44
CA SER A 183 -2.60 -17.31 2.21
C SER A 183 -3.04 -16.55 3.48
N GLU A 184 -4.23 -16.87 3.97
CA GLU A 184 -4.74 -16.31 5.22
C GLU A 184 -3.78 -16.57 6.40
N ALA A 185 -3.15 -17.75 6.43
CA ALA A 185 -2.16 -18.11 7.44
C ALA A 185 -0.91 -17.22 7.39
N GLU A 186 -0.50 -16.76 6.22
CA GLU A 186 0.62 -15.83 6.07
C GLU A 186 0.24 -14.44 6.55
N PHE A 187 -0.95 -13.94 6.23
CA PHE A 187 -1.43 -12.68 6.79
C PHE A 187 -1.46 -12.71 8.33
N TYR A 188 -1.99 -13.77 8.94
CA TYR A 188 -2.00 -13.91 10.41
C TYR A 188 -0.60 -14.00 11.02
N ARG A 189 0.37 -14.57 10.31
CA ARG A 189 1.76 -14.66 10.77
C ARG A 189 2.44 -13.30 10.86
N HIS A 190 2.21 -12.43 9.86
CA HIS A 190 2.88 -11.15 9.73
C HIS A 190 2.12 -9.99 10.37
N CYS A 191 0.80 -10.13 10.57
CA CYS A 191 -0.04 -9.06 11.08
C CYS A 191 -0.58 -9.40 12.47
N PRO A 192 0.03 -8.86 13.54
CA PRO A 192 -0.41 -9.12 14.92
C PRO A 192 -1.79 -8.53 15.23
N VAL A 193 -2.23 -7.52 14.47
CA VAL A 193 -3.56 -6.93 14.60
C VAL A 193 -4.44 -7.34 13.44
N VAL A 194 -5.58 -7.91 13.77
CA VAL A 194 -6.62 -8.27 12.79
C VAL A 194 -7.86 -7.41 13.03
N ILE A 195 -8.36 -6.82 11.96
CA ILE A 195 -9.62 -6.08 11.94
C ILE A 195 -10.61 -6.89 11.11
N GLU A 196 -11.60 -7.47 11.78
CA GLU A 196 -12.63 -8.30 11.17
C GLU A 196 -13.67 -7.44 10.44
N ASN A 197 -13.79 -7.64 9.13
CA ASN A 197 -14.76 -6.95 8.29
C ASN A 197 -15.74 -7.94 7.64
N ASN A 198 -16.38 -8.74 8.50
CA ASN A 198 -17.36 -9.74 8.07
C ASN A 198 -18.81 -9.24 8.17
N ASP A 199 -19.06 -8.18 8.93
CA ASP A 199 -20.38 -7.67 9.24
C ASP A 199 -20.52 -6.21 8.77
N THR A 200 -20.83 -5.30 9.69
CA THR A 200 -21.07 -3.88 9.39
C THR A 200 -19.80 -3.04 9.53
N MET A 201 -19.77 -1.90 8.84
CA MET A 201 -18.65 -0.96 8.97
C MET A 201 -18.57 -0.33 10.37
N GLU A 202 -19.67 -0.22 11.08
CA GLU A 202 -19.69 0.26 12.48
C GLU A 202 -18.90 -0.69 13.39
N SER A 203 -18.99 -2.00 13.16
CA SER A 203 -18.17 -2.99 13.88
C SER A 203 -16.68 -2.82 13.57
N VAL A 204 -16.34 -2.56 12.32
CA VAL A 204 -14.95 -2.29 11.90
C VAL A 204 -14.43 -1.03 12.57
N TYR A 205 -15.20 0.06 12.56
CA TYR A 205 -14.79 1.33 13.16
C TYR A 205 -14.56 1.19 14.66
N ARG A 206 -15.41 0.46 15.36
CA ARG A 206 -15.23 0.18 16.78
C ARG A 206 -13.92 -0.56 17.06
N GLN A 207 -13.60 -1.60 16.29
CA GLN A 207 -12.33 -2.33 16.43
C GLN A 207 -11.12 -1.39 16.20
N ILE A 208 -11.20 -0.51 15.20
CA ILE A 208 -10.15 0.48 14.92
C ILE A 208 -9.99 1.44 16.12
N GLU A 209 -11.09 1.97 16.66
CA GLU A 209 -11.09 2.88 17.80
C GLU A 209 -10.47 2.22 19.04
N GLU A 210 -10.84 0.98 19.34
CA GLU A 210 -10.25 0.20 20.44
C GLU A 210 -8.73 0.02 20.28
N LYS A 211 -8.23 -0.17 19.04
CA LYS A 211 -6.79 -0.31 18.78
C LYS A 211 -6.02 1.00 18.84
N LEU A 212 -6.64 2.10 18.46
CA LEU A 212 -6.01 3.43 18.47
C LEU A 212 -6.14 4.15 19.81
N GLY A 213 -7.00 3.65 20.72
CA GLY A 213 -7.34 4.29 21.99
C GLY A 213 -8.40 5.38 21.84
N GLU A 214 -9.25 5.52 22.85
CA GLU A 214 -10.43 6.45 22.82
C GLU A 214 -10.03 7.93 22.76
N ASP A 215 -8.80 8.28 23.09
CA ASP A 215 -8.31 9.67 23.16
C ASP A 215 -8.27 10.42 21.82
N LEU A 216 -8.39 9.71 20.70
CA LEU A 216 -8.40 10.34 19.37
C LEU A 216 -9.73 11.01 19.02
N TRP A 217 -10.81 10.69 19.74
CA TRP A 217 -12.17 10.96 19.30
C TRP A 217 -12.88 12.06 20.08
N GLN A 218 -12.27 12.58 21.16
CA GLN A 218 -12.93 13.48 22.12
C GLN A 218 -12.82 14.99 21.83
N LYS A 219 -12.38 15.41 20.62
CA LYS A 219 -12.40 16.84 20.27
C LYS A 219 -13.01 17.06 18.89
N GLN A 220 -14.29 17.18 18.85
CA GLN A 220 -15.02 18.01 17.90
C GLN A 220 -15.56 19.24 18.62
#